data_3f05c4a6247217f4baca47dd881f83e6
#
_entry.id   3f05c4a6247217f4baca47dd881f83e6
#
_cell.length_a   1.000
_cell.length_b   1.000
_cell.length_c   1.000
_cell.angle_alpha   90.00
_cell.angle_beta   90.00
_cell.angle_gamma   90.00
#
_symmetry.space_group_name_H-M   'P 1'
#
loop_
_entity.id
_entity.type
_entity.pdbx_description
1 polymer ?
#
loop_
_entity_poly.entity_id
_entity_poly.type
_entity_poly.pdbx_seq_one_letter_code
_entity_poly.pdbx_strand_id
1 'polypeptide(L)'
;MAVILVTVRALAEGRRSDRRPRDVRWRVAAAAAVCALCVAFAPPARAGLAPAEPCPSGWVCGWTGPDYTGVASFVSQDMPSYPETTAYVGFNGGASVWSSAGTWRRDGRLWGRCVTVYSGTEYRGQSRTIRPDRGIARLPASFGNVRSNRFHTCRLS
;
A
#
# COMPACT_ATOMS: atom_id res chain seq x y z
N MET A 1 -26.56 -13.64 17.02
CA MET A 1 -25.37 -13.83 17.90
C MET A 1 -25.32 -15.29 18.28
N ALA A 2 -24.41 -16.06 17.71
CA ALA A 2 -24.12 -17.43 18.13
C ALA A 2 -22.62 -17.63 18.01
N VAL A 3 -21.97 -17.75 19.17
CA VAL A 3 -20.53 -18.02 19.31
C VAL A 3 -20.39 -19.54 19.32
N ILE A 4 -19.69 -20.11 18.32
CA ILE A 4 -19.34 -21.53 18.29
C ILE A 4 -17.96 -21.69 18.90
N LEU A 5 -17.91 -22.19 20.14
CA LEU A 5 -16.69 -22.65 20.80
C LEU A 5 -16.41 -24.10 20.32
N VAL A 6 -15.31 -24.26 19.61
CA VAL A 6 -14.80 -25.61 19.28
C VAL A 6 -13.75 -26.00 20.33
N THR A 7 -14.14 -26.92 21.20
CA THR A 7 -13.25 -27.53 22.19
C THR A 7 -12.61 -28.76 21.61
N VAL A 8 -11.30 -28.76 21.38
CA VAL A 8 -10.54 -29.96 21.02
C VAL A 8 -10.10 -30.67 22.30
N ARG A 9 -10.70 -31.81 22.60
CA ARG A 9 -10.25 -32.75 23.65
C ARG A 9 -9.16 -33.66 23.07
N ALA A 10 -7.98 -33.55 23.64
CA ALA A 10 -6.91 -34.53 23.46
C ALA A 10 -7.22 -35.76 24.34
N LEU A 11 -7.41 -36.90 23.72
CA LEU A 11 -7.42 -38.20 24.40
C LEU A 11 -6.00 -38.76 24.33
N ALA A 12 -5.36 -38.79 25.49
CA ALA A 12 -4.15 -39.57 25.71
C ALA A 12 -4.57 -40.98 26.16
N GLU A 13 -4.25 -41.95 25.38
CA GLU A 13 -4.28 -43.35 25.84
C GLU A 13 -2.98 -44.04 25.46
N GLY A 14 -2.30 -44.44 26.52
CA GLY A 14 -1.02 -45.10 26.45
C GLY A 14 -1.10 -46.55 25.99
N ARG A 15 -0.11 -46.95 25.26
CA ARG A 15 0.26 -48.39 25.21
C ARG A 15 1.78 -48.51 25.22
N ARG A 16 2.29 -48.93 26.39
CA ARG A 16 3.65 -49.47 26.52
C ARG A 16 3.81 -50.67 25.66
N SER A 17 4.81 -50.69 24.81
CA SER A 17 5.34 -51.92 24.25
C SER A 17 6.86 -51.79 24.22
N ASP A 18 7.42 -52.58 25.13
CA ASP A 18 8.84 -52.87 25.32
C ASP A 18 9.36 -53.62 24.09
N ARG A 19 10.30 -53.02 23.33
CA ARG A 19 11.20 -53.72 22.42
C ARG A 19 12.53 -52.98 22.29
N ARG A 20 13.57 -53.71 22.58
CA ARG A 20 15.01 -53.44 22.67
C ARG A 20 15.61 -52.63 21.52
N PRO A 21 16.70 -51.92 21.76
CA PRO A 21 17.35 -51.04 20.82
C PRO A 21 18.28 -51.78 19.87
N ARG A 22 18.02 -51.73 18.60
CA ARG A 22 19.00 -52.00 17.55
C ARG A 22 18.72 -51.08 16.39
N ASP A 23 19.82 -50.36 15.98
CA ASP A 23 19.96 -49.66 14.71
C ASP A 23 19.26 -48.31 14.52
N VAL A 24 19.63 -47.32 15.36
CA VAL A 24 19.29 -45.89 15.17
C VAL A 24 20.53 -45.10 14.72
N ARG A 25 21.25 -45.54 13.72
CA ARG A 25 22.42 -44.78 13.21
C ARG A 25 22.34 -44.28 11.77
N TRP A 26 21.25 -44.55 11.03
CA TRP A 26 21.20 -44.25 9.59
C TRP A 26 20.03 -43.36 9.12
N ARG A 27 19.25 -42.75 10.04
CA ARG A 27 18.04 -41.98 9.64
C ARG A 27 18.06 -40.48 10.01
N VAL A 28 19.18 -39.92 10.44
CA VAL A 28 19.26 -38.51 10.83
C VAL A 28 19.81 -37.60 9.71
N ALA A 29 20.27 -38.16 8.60
CA ALA A 29 20.90 -37.37 7.51
C ALA A 29 19.92 -36.90 6.40
N ALA A 30 18.65 -37.27 6.43
CA ALA A 30 17.72 -36.95 5.33
C ALA A 30 16.68 -35.86 5.62
N ALA A 31 16.62 -35.32 6.85
CA ALA A 31 15.61 -34.32 7.23
C ALA A 31 16.06 -32.85 7.13
N ALA A 32 17.34 -32.61 6.87
CA ALA A 32 17.88 -31.24 6.84
C ALA A 32 17.86 -30.55 5.45
N ALA A 33 17.44 -31.24 4.40
CA ALA A 33 17.58 -30.73 3.02
C ALA A 33 16.28 -30.06 2.46
N VAL A 34 15.15 -30.08 3.18
CA VAL A 34 13.86 -29.60 2.63
C VAL A 34 13.52 -28.17 3.05
N CYS A 35 14.16 -27.61 4.07
CA CYS A 35 13.85 -26.25 4.53
C CYS A 35 14.59 -25.11 3.80
N ALA A 36 15.52 -25.40 2.88
CA ALA A 36 16.33 -24.36 2.22
C ALA A 36 15.68 -23.77 0.95
N LEU A 37 14.54 -24.26 0.49
CA LEU A 37 13.89 -23.83 -0.76
C LEU A 37 12.72 -22.88 -0.60
N CYS A 38 12.36 -22.49 0.62
CA CYS A 38 11.20 -21.59 0.86
C CYS A 38 11.54 -20.09 0.93
N VAL A 39 12.77 -19.67 0.69
CA VAL A 39 13.20 -18.27 0.89
C VAL A 39 13.24 -17.43 -0.40
N ALA A 40 12.86 -17.94 -1.55
CA ALA A 40 13.15 -17.28 -2.84
C ALA A 40 11.97 -16.73 -3.63
N PHE A 41 10.78 -16.56 -3.05
CA PHE A 41 9.67 -15.88 -3.74
C PHE A 41 9.08 -14.75 -2.91
N ALA A 42 9.91 -13.76 -2.54
CA ALA A 42 9.36 -12.43 -2.35
C ALA A 42 9.12 -11.86 -3.76
N PRO A 43 7.86 -11.56 -4.15
CA PRO A 43 7.63 -10.91 -5.43
C PRO A 43 8.39 -9.59 -5.44
N PRO A 44 9.08 -9.23 -6.54
CA PRO A 44 9.74 -7.94 -6.64
C PRO A 44 8.70 -6.86 -6.37
N ALA A 45 9.03 -5.91 -5.49
CA ALA A 45 8.21 -4.74 -5.24
C ALA A 45 7.96 -4.06 -6.60
N ARG A 46 6.73 -4.18 -7.11
CA ARG A 46 6.33 -3.60 -8.40
C ARG A 46 6.23 -2.09 -8.22
N ALA A 47 7.34 -1.39 -8.42
CA ALA A 47 7.33 0.04 -8.60
C ALA A 47 6.50 0.37 -9.85
N GLY A 48 5.41 1.12 -9.68
CA GLY A 48 4.69 1.73 -10.79
C GLY A 48 3.37 1.09 -11.23
N LEU A 49 2.77 0.18 -10.47
CA LEU A 49 1.41 -0.28 -10.77
C LEU A 49 0.40 0.82 -10.42
N ALA A 50 -0.57 1.01 -11.33
CA ALA A 50 -1.76 1.79 -11.04
C ALA A 50 -2.54 1.18 -9.87
N PRO A 51 -3.30 2.01 -9.12
CA PRO A 51 -4.17 1.51 -8.05
C PRO A 51 -5.11 0.41 -8.53
N ALA A 52 -5.36 -0.60 -7.72
CA ALA A 52 -6.38 -1.62 -7.99
C ALA A 52 -7.79 -1.01 -8.00
N GLU A 53 -8.05 -0.03 -7.14
CA GLU A 53 -9.24 0.81 -7.18
C GLU A 53 -8.93 2.05 -8.04
N PRO A 54 -9.63 2.25 -9.18
CA PRO A 54 -9.31 3.33 -10.10
C PRO A 54 -9.61 4.69 -9.48
N CYS A 55 -8.62 5.58 -9.54
CA CYS A 55 -8.81 6.99 -9.21
C CYS A 55 -9.64 7.65 -10.33
N PRO A 56 -10.78 8.29 -10.04
CA PRO A 56 -11.63 8.90 -11.07
C PRO A 56 -10.86 9.94 -11.91
N SER A 57 -11.22 10.06 -13.19
CA SER A 57 -10.58 11.02 -14.09
C SER A 57 -10.75 12.46 -13.59
N GLY A 58 -9.68 13.21 -13.56
CA GLY A 58 -9.65 14.59 -13.08
C GLY A 58 -9.38 14.73 -11.58
N TRP A 59 -9.22 13.62 -10.85
CA TRP A 59 -9.08 13.60 -9.39
C TRP A 59 -7.65 13.29 -8.94
N VAL A 60 -7.35 13.66 -7.71
CA VAL A 60 -6.24 13.11 -6.93
C VAL A 60 -6.83 12.21 -5.84
N CYS A 61 -6.20 11.08 -5.61
CA CYS A 61 -6.65 10.07 -4.68
C CYS A 61 -5.55 9.75 -3.68
N GLY A 62 -5.91 9.56 -2.42
CA GLY A 62 -5.02 9.16 -1.35
C GLY A 62 -5.49 7.88 -0.69
N TRP A 63 -4.57 7.05 -0.21
CA TRP A 63 -4.86 5.80 0.50
C TRP A 63 -4.11 5.77 1.82
N THR A 64 -4.75 5.16 2.82
CA THR A 64 -4.17 5.01 4.16
C THR A 64 -2.96 4.06 4.18
N GLY A 65 -2.87 3.14 3.24
CA GLY A 65 -1.75 2.19 3.11
C GLY A 65 -0.81 2.53 1.96
N PRO A 66 0.40 1.95 1.95
CA PRO A 66 1.30 2.02 0.82
C PRO A 66 0.76 1.24 -0.38
N ASP A 67 1.36 1.45 -1.55
CA ASP A 67 1.04 0.72 -2.78
C ASP A 67 -0.46 0.80 -3.15
N TYR A 68 -1.10 1.94 -2.81
CA TYR A 68 -2.50 2.26 -3.09
C TYR A 68 -3.49 1.30 -2.41
N THR A 69 -3.20 0.92 -1.17
CA THR A 69 -4.02 0.01 -0.37
C THR A 69 -4.72 0.72 0.79
N GLY A 70 -5.68 0.03 1.40
CA GLY A 70 -6.45 0.56 2.52
C GLY A 70 -7.62 1.44 2.08
N VAL A 71 -8.00 2.41 2.90
CA VAL A 71 -9.15 3.28 2.63
C VAL A 71 -8.73 4.41 1.71
N ALA A 72 -9.49 4.59 0.63
CA ALA A 72 -9.28 5.65 -0.35
C ALA A 72 -10.06 6.93 -0.01
N SER A 73 -9.51 8.06 -0.42
CA SER A 73 -10.18 9.38 -0.43
C SER A 73 -9.88 10.09 -1.75
N PHE A 74 -10.83 10.90 -2.21
CA PHE A 74 -10.82 11.47 -3.55
C PHE A 74 -11.09 12.98 -3.52
N VAL A 75 -10.32 13.76 -4.29
CA VAL A 75 -10.46 15.23 -4.38
C VAL A 75 -10.21 15.68 -5.81
N SER A 76 -11.05 16.60 -6.33
CA SER A 76 -10.91 17.16 -7.70
C SER A 76 -10.59 18.64 -7.73
N GLN A 77 -10.42 19.27 -6.58
CA GLN A 77 -10.17 20.71 -6.42
C GLN A 77 -9.01 21.00 -5.47
N ASP A 78 -8.60 22.25 -5.42
CA ASP A 78 -7.64 22.73 -4.44
C ASP A 78 -8.23 22.66 -3.04
N MET A 79 -7.45 22.08 -2.12
CA MET A 79 -7.82 21.97 -0.71
C MET A 79 -6.71 22.58 0.15
N PRO A 80 -6.93 23.76 0.74
CA PRO A 80 -5.94 24.38 1.62
C PRO A 80 -5.79 23.61 2.93
N SER A 81 -6.82 22.87 3.34
CA SER A 81 -6.78 21.99 4.50
C SER A 81 -7.77 20.84 4.31
N TYR A 82 -7.34 19.63 4.63
CA TYR A 82 -8.24 18.49 4.72
C TYR A 82 -8.88 18.44 6.11
N PRO A 83 -10.21 18.51 6.21
CA PRO A 83 -10.91 18.27 7.47
C PRO A 83 -10.58 16.88 8.03
N GLU A 84 -10.51 16.75 9.35
CA GLU A 84 -10.31 15.47 10.03
C GLU A 84 -11.61 14.66 10.08
N THR A 85 -12.10 14.27 8.91
CA THR A 85 -13.30 13.45 8.74
C THR A 85 -12.95 12.17 7.99
N THR A 86 -13.85 11.19 8.04
CA THR A 86 -13.72 9.92 7.33
C THR A 86 -13.59 10.08 5.81
N ALA A 87 -14.14 11.15 5.24
CA ALA A 87 -14.07 11.45 3.82
C ALA A 87 -12.63 11.71 3.34
N TYR A 88 -11.72 12.15 4.22
CA TYR A 88 -10.34 12.49 3.87
C TYR A 88 -9.31 11.61 4.57
N VAL A 89 -9.73 10.48 5.14
CA VAL A 89 -8.83 9.58 5.88
C VAL A 89 -7.67 9.07 5.01
N GLY A 90 -7.90 8.85 3.72
CA GLY A 90 -6.87 8.45 2.77
C GLY A 90 -5.75 9.47 2.59
N PHE A 91 -6.02 10.76 2.88
CA PHE A 91 -5.01 11.81 2.92
C PHE A 91 -4.46 12.04 4.33
N ASN A 92 -5.33 12.17 5.34
CA ASN A 92 -4.95 12.43 6.72
C ASN A 92 -4.16 11.28 7.37
N GLY A 93 -4.38 10.04 6.95
CA GLY A 93 -3.57 8.87 7.32
C GLY A 93 -2.74 8.36 6.15
N GLY A 94 -2.60 9.16 5.09
CA GLY A 94 -2.16 8.72 3.78
C GLY A 94 -0.71 8.25 3.71
N ALA A 95 -0.53 7.08 3.10
CA ALA A 95 0.78 6.52 2.80
C ALA A 95 1.10 6.48 1.30
N SER A 96 0.08 6.63 0.43
CA SER A 96 0.25 6.68 -1.02
C SER A 96 -0.76 7.62 -1.67
N VAL A 97 -0.41 8.17 -2.83
CA VAL A 97 -1.24 9.11 -3.58
C VAL A 97 -1.11 8.87 -5.08
N TRP A 98 -2.19 9.09 -5.83
CA TRP A 98 -2.24 8.97 -7.29
C TRP A 98 -3.01 10.15 -7.88
N SER A 99 -2.60 10.60 -9.09
CA SER A 99 -3.31 11.62 -9.86
C SER A 99 -3.81 11.03 -11.17
N SER A 100 -5.12 11.07 -11.38
CA SER A 100 -5.80 10.80 -12.67
C SER A 100 -6.23 12.09 -13.36
N ALA A 101 -5.50 13.18 -13.12
CA ALA A 101 -5.77 14.47 -13.74
C ALA A 101 -5.48 14.44 -15.25
N GLY A 102 -6.21 15.25 -16.00
CA GLY A 102 -6.17 15.21 -17.47
C GLY A 102 -4.90 15.79 -18.09
N THR A 103 -4.69 15.43 -19.36
CA THR A 103 -3.65 15.98 -20.22
C THR A 103 -4.26 16.60 -21.47
N TRP A 104 -3.56 17.56 -22.09
CA TRP A 104 -3.97 18.19 -23.36
C TRP A 104 -2.76 18.63 -24.18
N ARG A 105 -2.96 18.84 -25.49
CA ARG A 105 -1.95 19.40 -26.38
C ARG A 105 -2.25 20.87 -26.66
N ARG A 106 -1.20 21.69 -26.58
CA ARG A 106 -1.24 23.09 -26.97
C ARG A 106 0.09 23.46 -27.65
N ASP A 107 0.02 24.06 -28.82
CA ASP A 107 1.19 24.48 -29.61
C ASP A 107 2.21 23.34 -29.82
N GLY A 108 1.71 22.13 -30.13
CA GLY A 108 2.52 20.93 -30.32
C GLY A 108 3.14 20.34 -29.05
N ARG A 109 2.95 20.97 -27.91
CA ARG A 109 3.47 20.53 -26.60
C ARG A 109 2.41 19.82 -25.79
N LEU A 110 2.85 18.85 -24.97
CA LEU A 110 1.98 18.14 -24.04
C LEU A 110 1.97 18.86 -22.69
N TRP A 111 0.78 19.19 -22.24
CA TRP A 111 0.50 19.79 -20.94
C TRP A 111 -0.35 18.86 -20.10
N GLY A 112 -0.36 19.07 -18.80
CA GLY A 112 -1.20 18.33 -17.89
C GLY A 112 -1.62 19.17 -16.67
N ARG A 113 -2.64 18.68 -16.00
CA ARG A 113 -3.05 19.18 -14.70
C ARG A 113 -2.27 18.42 -13.63
N CYS A 114 -1.12 18.93 -13.23
CA CYS A 114 -0.35 18.39 -12.11
C CYS A 114 -1.03 18.70 -10.77
N VAL A 115 -0.76 17.90 -9.76
CA VAL A 115 -1.15 18.18 -8.39
C VAL A 115 0.07 18.18 -7.49
N THR A 116 0.19 19.19 -6.64
CA THR A 116 1.18 19.20 -5.56
C THR A 116 0.46 18.92 -4.25
N VAL A 117 0.89 17.88 -3.54
CA VAL A 117 0.44 17.55 -2.19
C VAL A 117 1.43 18.08 -1.16
N TYR A 118 0.93 18.48 0.00
CA TYR A 118 1.71 19.10 1.07
C TYR A 118 1.47 18.38 2.40
N SER A 119 2.52 18.34 3.23
CA SER A 119 2.43 17.76 4.57
C SER A 119 1.82 18.69 5.62
N GLY A 120 1.63 19.94 5.29
CA GLY A 120 0.98 20.96 6.14
C GLY A 120 -0.27 21.54 5.48
N THR A 121 -1.06 22.25 6.27
CA THR A 121 -2.19 23.04 5.79
C THR A 121 -1.70 24.30 5.05
N GLU A 122 -2.60 24.96 4.33
CA GLU A 122 -2.31 26.19 3.60
C GLU A 122 -1.12 26.07 2.64
N TYR A 123 -0.99 24.86 2.01
CA TYR A 123 0.06 24.57 1.02
C TYR A 123 1.47 24.69 1.57
N ARG A 124 1.66 24.38 2.86
CA ARG A 124 2.95 24.50 3.57
C ARG A 124 3.56 23.13 3.86
N GLY A 125 4.78 23.15 4.39
CA GLY A 125 5.53 21.95 4.76
C GLY A 125 6.25 21.32 3.57
N GLN A 126 6.55 20.03 3.69
CA GLN A 126 7.13 19.27 2.58
C GLN A 126 6.11 19.12 1.45
N SER A 127 6.58 19.10 0.21
CA SER A 127 5.71 18.97 -0.95
C SER A 127 6.20 17.90 -1.92
N ARG A 128 5.26 17.34 -2.67
CA ARG A 128 5.50 16.42 -3.78
C ARG A 128 4.56 16.74 -4.91
N THR A 129 5.10 16.95 -6.11
CA THR A 129 4.30 17.17 -7.33
C THR A 129 4.12 15.85 -8.06
N ILE A 130 2.88 15.55 -8.39
CA ILE A 130 2.45 14.35 -9.08
C ILE A 130 1.94 14.77 -10.46
N ARG A 131 2.46 14.16 -11.50
CA ARG A 131 2.00 14.35 -12.88
C ARG A 131 0.73 13.55 -13.16
N PRO A 132 -0.04 13.91 -14.20
CA PRO A 132 -1.17 13.09 -14.65
C PRO A 132 -0.79 11.62 -14.86
N ASP A 133 -1.67 10.73 -14.46
CA ASP A 133 -1.53 9.27 -14.55
C ASP A 133 -0.23 8.75 -13.92
N ARG A 134 0.16 9.38 -12.81
CA ARG A 134 1.29 8.99 -11.97
C ARG A 134 0.90 9.05 -10.50
N GLY A 135 1.70 8.39 -9.68
CA GLY A 135 1.52 8.40 -8.24
C GLY A 135 2.81 8.20 -7.48
N ILE A 136 2.68 8.27 -6.17
CA ILE A 136 3.70 7.93 -5.20
C ILE A 136 3.15 6.76 -4.40
N ALA A 137 3.63 5.56 -4.70
CA ALA A 137 3.18 4.33 -4.07
C ALA A 137 3.51 4.27 -2.58
N ARG A 138 4.52 5.01 -2.16
CA ARG A 138 4.90 5.12 -0.74
C ARG A 138 5.45 6.52 -0.46
N LEU A 139 4.70 7.30 0.29
CA LEU A 139 5.19 8.56 0.83
C LEU A 139 6.26 8.26 1.89
N PRO A 140 7.37 9.03 1.91
CA PRO A 140 8.37 8.88 2.96
C PRO A 140 7.77 9.12 4.35
N ALA A 141 8.19 8.38 5.36
CA ALA A 141 7.72 8.58 6.74
C ALA A 141 7.93 10.03 7.23
N SER A 142 9.01 10.69 6.76
CA SER A 142 9.29 12.09 7.06
C SER A 142 8.29 13.07 6.44
N PHE A 143 7.53 12.66 5.42
CA PHE A 143 6.49 13.49 4.83
C PHE A 143 5.27 13.59 5.77
N GLY A 144 4.98 12.53 6.51
CA GLY A 144 3.79 12.44 7.34
C GLY A 144 2.50 12.36 6.51
N ASN A 145 1.45 12.95 7.02
CA ASN A 145 0.14 12.98 6.37
C ASN A 145 0.10 14.01 5.23
N VAL A 146 -0.78 13.79 4.26
CA VAL A 146 -1.14 14.82 3.29
C VAL A 146 -2.20 15.73 3.93
N ARG A 147 -1.89 17.01 4.07
CA ARG A 147 -2.77 17.98 4.77
C ARG A 147 -3.41 19.00 3.84
N SER A 148 -2.86 19.19 2.64
CA SER A 148 -3.42 20.07 1.60
C SER A 148 -2.95 19.65 0.21
N ASN A 149 -3.68 20.07 -0.83
CA ASN A 149 -3.25 19.89 -2.22
C ASN A 149 -3.59 21.10 -3.07
N ARG A 150 -2.80 21.29 -4.13
CA ARG A 150 -3.04 22.33 -5.14
C ARG A 150 -2.85 21.74 -6.54
N PHE A 151 -3.83 21.95 -7.41
CA PHE A 151 -3.71 21.67 -8.84
C PHE A 151 -3.08 22.83 -9.57
N HIS A 152 -2.30 22.54 -10.59
CA HIS A 152 -1.69 23.55 -11.45
C HIS A 152 -1.36 22.99 -12.82
N THR A 153 -1.25 23.86 -13.80
CA THR A 153 -0.79 23.47 -15.13
C THR A 153 0.71 23.17 -15.08
N CYS A 154 1.10 22.07 -15.70
CA CYS A 154 2.50 21.68 -15.84
C CYS A 154 2.80 21.22 -17.25
N ARG A 155 4.02 21.44 -17.71
CA ARG A 155 4.51 20.96 -18.99
C ARG A 155 5.01 19.52 -18.81
N LEU A 156 4.60 18.63 -19.72
CA LEU A 156 4.97 17.21 -19.67
C LEU A 156 6.06 16.85 -20.67
N SER A 157 6.12 17.58 -21.79
CA SER A 157 7.15 17.48 -22.84
C SER A 157 7.30 18.80 -23.58
#